data_45507d53960ea87b5cb71867ab6157b0
#
_entry.id   45507d53960ea87b5cb71867ab6157b0
#
_cell.length_a   1.000
_cell.length_b   1.000
_cell.length_c   1.000
_cell.angle_alpha   90.00
_cell.angle_beta   90.00
_cell.angle_gamma   90.00
#
_symmetry.space_group_name_H-M   'P 1'
#
loop_
_entity.id
_entity.type
_entity.pdbx_description
1 polymer ?
#
loop_
_entity_poly.entity_id
_entity_poly.type
_entity_poly.pdbx_seq_one_letter_code
_entity_poly.pdbx_strand_id
1 'polypeptide(L)'
;MKQKPTRFNSKTIIALILLHAGAIAAPFYFDWKAIAVTAVLYFTSISWGIGMGYHRLLTHRSYKVPRWMEYTISVFGALSLEGGPIFWVGTHRVHHQNSDKPGDPHSPRDGAWWAHLGWMVLGDSQNSEVEYFRRFVPDLVRNPFYVWLSKYHYVPVLVSSVLLYAFGGLPAFLWGTCFRVVLGLHSTWAVNSATHIWGARRFETTDDSRNNWWVALFTFGEGWHNNHHAKPNSARHGLAWYEVDVNWYGICALRALGLVWDIKLNKLVPAAEEEKIAA
;
A
#
# COMPACT_ATOMS: atom_id res chain seq x y z
N MET A 1 -23.16 -16.22 -2.43
CA MET A 1 -22.47 -15.17 -1.67
C MET A 1 -21.79 -15.81 -0.47
N LYS A 2 -20.46 -15.76 -0.32
CA LYS A 2 -19.83 -16.17 0.95
C LYS A 2 -20.30 -15.17 2.01
N GLN A 3 -20.84 -15.66 3.12
CA GLN A 3 -21.21 -14.80 4.25
C GLN A 3 -19.96 -14.05 4.72
N LYS A 4 -20.09 -12.73 4.96
CA LYS A 4 -19.00 -11.95 5.56
C LYS A 4 -18.63 -12.57 6.91
N PRO A 5 -17.33 -12.58 7.26
CA PRO A 5 -16.93 -13.07 8.57
C PRO A 5 -17.64 -12.25 9.67
N THR A 6 -18.14 -12.93 10.66
CA THR A 6 -18.83 -12.29 11.81
C THR A 6 -17.95 -12.20 13.05
N ARG A 7 -16.82 -12.92 13.06
CA ARG A 7 -15.90 -12.95 14.20
C ARG A 7 -14.92 -11.79 14.13
N PHE A 8 -14.81 -11.05 15.23
CA PHE A 8 -13.82 -9.98 15.37
C PHE A 8 -12.40 -10.53 15.54
N ASN A 9 -11.44 -9.89 14.87
CA ASN A 9 -10.02 -10.12 15.11
C ASN A 9 -9.55 -9.25 16.27
N SER A 10 -9.63 -9.80 17.50
CA SER A 10 -9.31 -9.07 18.72
C SER A 10 -7.88 -8.55 18.78
N LYS A 11 -6.91 -9.30 18.22
CA LYS A 11 -5.50 -8.86 18.20
C LYS A 11 -5.33 -7.59 17.35
N THR A 12 -5.90 -7.59 16.14
CA THR A 12 -5.87 -6.42 15.26
C THR A 12 -6.59 -5.24 15.90
N ILE A 13 -7.77 -5.46 16.46
CA ILE A 13 -8.57 -4.40 17.10
C ILE A 13 -7.78 -3.76 18.27
N ILE A 14 -7.21 -4.57 19.16
CA ILE A 14 -6.40 -4.06 20.28
C ILE A 14 -5.21 -3.25 19.79
N ALA A 15 -4.48 -3.76 18.80
CA ALA A 15 -3.34 -3.05 18.23
C ALA A 15 -3.77 -1.70 17.61
N LEU A 16 -4.87 -1.67 16.86
CA LEU A 16 -5.42 -0.45 16.27
C LEU A 16 -5.85 0.55 17.36
N ILE A 17 -6.54 0.10 18.40
CA ILE A 17 -6.94 0.98 19.51
C ILE A 17 -5.72 1.62 20.16
N LEU A 18 -4.68 0.85 20.48
CA LEU A 18 -3.45 1.37 21.09
C LEU A 18 -2.72 2.36 20.20
N LEU A 19 -2.61 2.05 18.90
CA LEU A 19 -1.98 2.95 17.93
C LEU A 19 -2.77 4.25 17.78
N HIS A 20 -4.10 4.19 17.68
CA HIS A 20 -4.94 5.39 17.58
C HIS A 20 -4.89 6.23 18.87
N ALA A 21 -4.91 5.61 20.04
CA ALA A 21 -4.73 6.32 21.30
C ALA A 21 -3.39 7.08 21.34
N GLY A 22 -2.30 6.43 20.92
CA GLY A 22 -0.99 7.07 20.81
C GLY A 22 -0.96 8.17 19.73
N ALA A 23 -1.63 7.97 18.59
CA ALA A 23 -1.72 8.99 17.53
C ALA A 23 -2.51 10.24 18.00
N ILE A 24 -3.59 10.05 18.77
CA ILE A 24 -4.36 11.14 19.38
C ILE A 24 -3.52 11.88 20.45
N ALA A 25 -2.67 11.15 21.16
CA ALA A 25 -1.76 11.75 22.17
C ALA A 25 -0.61 12.54 21.53
N ALA A 26 -0.16 12.17 20.33
CA ALA A 26 1.04 12.76 19.71
C ALA A 26 1.03 14.31 19.67
N PRO A 27 -0.06 15.02 19.29
CA PRO A 27 -0.09 16.49 19.25
C PRO A 27 0.19 17.14 20.60
N PHE A 28 -0.08 16.49 21.73
CA PHE A 28 0.22 17.00 23.06
C PHE A 28 1.71 16.88 23.43
N TYR A 29 2.48 16.14 22.65
CA TYR A 29 3.93 15.98 22.78
C TYR A 29 4.62 16.50 21.52
N PHE A 30 4.36 17.78 21.21
CA PHE A 30 4.89 18.43 20.03
C PHE A 30 6.40 18.56 20.09
N ASP A 31 7.09 18.10 19.04
CA ASP A 31 8.53 18.21 18.85
C ASP A 31 8.87 18.24 17.36
N TRP A 32 9.56 19.28 16.89
CA TRP A 32 9.91 19.44 15.47
C TRP A 32 10.81 18.32 14.95
N LYS A 33 11.72 17.80 15.79
CA LYS A 33 12.61 16.71 15.38
C LYS A 33 11.81 15.41 15.22
N ALA A 34 10.88 15.17 16.15
CA ALA A 34 9.97 14.02 16.06
C ALA A 34 9.12 14.09 14.79
N ILE A 35 8.58 15.26 14.44
CA ILE A 35 7.79 15.46 13.21
C ILE A 35 8.64 15.24 11.95
N ALA A 36 9.87 15.79 11.92
CA ALA A 36 10.77 15.60 10.78
C ALA A 36 11.13 14.11 10.57
N VAL A 37 11.46 13.39 11.64
CA VAL A 37 11.71 11.95 11.59
C VAL A 37 10.46 11.19 11.13
N THR A 38 9.28 11.58 11.62
CA THR A 38 8.00 11.01 11.21
C THR A 38 7.77 11.17 9.70
N ALA A 39 8.01 12.37 9.15
CA ALA A 39 7.87 12.63 7.71
C ALA A 39 8.81 11.73 6.87
N VAL A 40 10.07 11.56 7.30
CA VAL A 40 11.03 10.69 6.64
C VAL A 40 10.58 9.22 6.71
N LEU A 41 10.17 8.74 7.87
CA LEU A 41 9.71 7.37 8.05
C LEU A 41 8.38 7.11 7.32
N TYR A 42 7.48 8.08 7.26
CA TYR A 42 6.25 8.00 6.49
C TYR A 42 6.55 7.86 5.01
N PHE A 43 7.40 8.73 4.47
CA PHE A 43 7.85 8.64 3.08
C PHE A 43 8.51 7.30 2.79
N THR A 44 9.41 6.84 3.66
CA THR A 44 10.10 5.56 3.51
C THR A 44 9.15 4.38 3.50
N SER A 45 8.17 4.34 4.42
CA SER A 45 7.25 3.22 4.53
C SER A 45 6.15 3.23 3.46
N ILE A 46 5.53 4.36 3.17
CA ILE A 46 4.40 4.45 2.26
C ILE A 46 4.85 4.62 0.80
N SER A 47 5.81 5.51 0.51
CA SER A 47 6.29 5.67 -0.86
C SER A 47 7.19 4.49 -1.28
N TRP A 48 8.34 4.33 -0.62
CA TRP A 48 9.30 3.30 -1.02
C TRP A 48 8.81 1.90 -0.67
N GLY A 49 8.27 1.71 0.54
CA GLY A 49 7.86 0.40 1.03
C GLY A 49 6.59 -0.13 0.36
N ILE A 50 5.49 0.60 0.46
CA ILE A 50 4.19 0.18 -0.09
C ILE A 50 4.11 0.50 -1.58
N GLY A 51 4.18 1.78 -1.99
CA GLY A 51 3.94 2.20 -3.38
C GLY A 51 4.96 1.61 -4.35
N MET A 52 6.24 1.87 -4.15
CA MET A 52 7.30 1.35 -5.02
C MET A 52 7.53 -0.14 -4.77
N GLY A 53 7.58 -0.59 -3.51
CA GLY A 53 7.95 -1.95 -3.12
C GLY A 53 6.83 -2.98 -3.31
N TYR A 54 5.91 -3.04 -2.34
CA TYR A 54 4.87 -4.09 -2.36
C TYR A 54 3.97 -3.97 -3.58
N HIS A 55 3.58 -2.76 -3.94
CA HIS A 55 2.64 -2.54 -5.04
C HIS A 55 3.29 -2.71 -6.41
N ARG A 56 4.18 -1.78 -6.81
CA ARG A 56 4.71 -1.75 -8.20
C ARG A 56 5.78 -2.81 -8.46
N LEU A 57 6.68 -3.07 -7.50
CA LEU A 57 7.78 -4.03 -7.68
C LEU A 57 7.30 -5.48 -7.50
N LEU A 58 6.72 -5.82 -6.33
CA LEU A 58 6.39 -7.20 -6.00
C LEU A 58 5.04 -7.66 -6.58
N THR A 59 3.99 -6.84 -6.55
CA THR A 59 2.67 -7.23 -7.07
C THR A 59 2.65 -7.20 -8.59
N HIS A 60 2.92 -6.03 -9.19
CA HIS A 60 2.76 -5.80 -10.62
C HIS A 60 4.01 -6.07 -11.45
N ARG A 61 5.16 -6.23 -10.78
CA ARG A 61 6.45 -6.47 -11.44
C ARG A 61 6.69 -5.46 -12.57
N SER A 62 6.42 -4.19 -12.26
CA SER A 62 6.46 -3.08 -13.22
C SER A 62 7.89 -2.68 -13.56
N TYR A 63 8.88 -3.08 -12.77
CA TYR A 63 10.29 -2.85 -12.96
C TYR A 63 11.14 -3.86 -12.19
N LYS A 64 12.45 -3.84 -12.36
CA LYS A 64 13.40 -4.68 -11.65
C LYS A 64 14.46 -3.87 -10.93
N VAL A 65 14.97 -4.40 -9.82
CA VAL A 65 16.07 -3.85 -9.01
C VAL A 65 17.02 -4.96 -8.59
N PRO A 66 18.25 -4.64 -8.12
CA PRO A 66 19.13 -5.62 -7.48
C PRO A 66 18.45 -6.27 -6.27
N ARG A 67 18.75 -7.54 -6.02
CA ARG A 67 18.13 -8.33 -4.95
C ARG A 67 18.24 -7.70 -3.56
N TRP A 68 19.38 -7.11 -3.24
CA TRP A 68 19.58 -6.43 -1.96
C TRP A 68 18.61 -5.25 -1.80
N MET A 69 18.38 -4.48 -2.86
CA MET A 69 17.43 -3.36 -2.86
C MET A 69 15.99 -3.85 -2.75
N GLU A 70 15.64 -4.92 -3.46
CA GLU A 70 14.32 -5.57 -3.37
C GLU A 70 14.01 -5.94 -1.91
N TYR A 71 14.98 -6.54 -1.21
CA TYR A 71 14.81 -6.89 0.21
C TYR A 71 14.73 -5.66 1.12
N THR A 72 15.56 -4.65 0.90
CA THR A 72 15.54 -3.40 1.68
C THR A 72 14.20 -2.69 1.54
N ILE A 73 13.72 -2.53 0.31
CA ILE A 73 12.41 -1.91 0.03
C ILE A 73 11.28 -2.74 0.65
N SER A 74 11.41 -4.06 0.67
CA SER A 74 10.40 -4.93 1.31
C SER A 74 10.38 -4.77 2.83
N VAL A 75 11.52 -4.54 3.48
CA VAL A 75 11.58 -4.20 4.92
C VAL A 75 10.94 -2.83 5.17
N PHE A 76 11.13 -1.86 4.26
CA PHE A 76 10.44 -0.56 4.36
C PHE A 76 8.93 -0.70 4.26
N GLY A 77 8.42 -1.63 3.42
CA GLY A 77 6.99 -1.97 3.40
C GLY A 77 6.48 -2.51 4.72
N ALA A 78 7.25 -3.36 5.40
CA ALA A 78 6.88 -3.87 6.71
C ALA A 78 6.81 -2.79 7.81
N LEU A 79 7.50 -1.64 7.64
CA LEU A 79 7.37 -0.49 8.54
C LEU A 79 5.98 0.16 8.53
N SER A 80 5.16 -0.07 7.51
CA SER A 80 3.77 0.45 7.47
C SER A 80 2.82 -0.31 8.40
N LEU A 81 3.20 -1.50 8.86
CA LEU A 81 2.37 -2.44 9.64
C LEU A 81 1.10 -2.92 8.90
N GLU A 82 1.13 -2.93 7.58
CA GLU A 82 0.03 -3.40 6.71
C GLU A 82 0.08 -4.92 6.45
N GLY A 83 0.88 -5.64 7.21
CA GLY A 83 1.15 -7.06 7.01
C GLY A 83 2.47 -7.33 6.27
N GLY A 84 2.80 -8.61 6.13
CA GLY A 84 4.02 -9.00 5.41
C GLY A 84 3.80 -9.08 3.88
N PRO A 85 4.89 -9.19 3.10
CA PRO A 85 4.81 -9.13 1.64
C PRO A 85 3.92 -10.22 1.03
N ILE A 86 3.89 -11.44 1.58
CA ILE A 86 3.03 -12.51 1.05
C ILE A 86 1.55 -12.18 1.25
N PHE A 87 1.17 -11.67 2.43
CA PHE A 87 -0.19 -11.26 2.72
C PHE A 87 -0.60 -10.07 1.84
N TRP A 88 0.18 -9.01 1.85
CA TRP A 88 -0.14 -7.76 1.14
C TRP A 88 -0.25 -7.98 -0.38
N VAL A 89 0.78 -8.57 -0.97
CA VAL A 89 0.82 -8.86 -2.42
C VAL A 89 -0.26 -9.86 -2.82
N GLY A 90 -0.47 -10.90 -2.00
CA GLY A 90 -1.51 -11.89 -2.24
C GLY A 90 -2.91 -11.29 -2.24
N THR A 91 -3.23 -10.49 -1.22
CA THR A 91 -4.50 -9.76 -1.11
C THR A 91 -4.71 -8.85 -2.32
N HIS A 92 -3.70 -8.09 -2.71
CA HIS A 92 -3.81 -7.15 -3.82
C HIS A 92 -3.95 -7.86 -5.19
N ARG A 93 -3.27 -8.98 -5.41
CA ARG A 93 -3.48 -9.80 -6.62
C ARG A 93 -4.89 -10.39 -6.67
N VAL A 94 -5.45 -10.81 -5.53
CA VAL A 94 -6.86 -11.27 -5.43
C VAL A 94 -7.83 -10.13 -5.73
N HIS A 95 -7.56 -8.92 -5.22
CA HIS A 95 -8.32 -7.73 -5.53
C HIS A 95 -8.35 -7.46 -7.05
N HIS A 96 -7.19 -7.41 -7.71
CA HIS A 96 -7.16 -7.19 -9.18
C HIS A 96 -7.88 -8.26 -10.00
N GLN A 97 -7.88 -9.52 -9.53
CA GLN A 97 -8.63 -10.60 -10.20
C GLN A 97 -10.14 -10.44 -10.06
N ASN A 98 -10.61 -9.83 -8.97
CA ASN A 98 -12.01 -9.77 -8.59
C ASN A 98 -12.48 -8.34 -8.27
N SER A 99 -11.78 -7.31 -8.73
CA SER A 99 -12.05 -5.93 -8.36
C SER A 99 -13.54 -5.58 -8.45
N ASP A 100 -14.11 -5.19 -7.31
CA ASP A 100 -15.53 -4.87 -7.12
C ASP A 100 -16.52 -6.00 -7.47
N LYS A 101 -16.05 -7.25 -7.51
CA LYS A 101 -16.85 -8.45 -7.77
C LYS A 101 -16.83 -9.39 -6.57
N PRO A 102 -17.71 -10.42 -6.54
CA PRO A 102 -17.65 -11.44 -5.51
C PRO A 102 -16.27 -12.09 -5.42
N GLY A 103 -15.63 -12.01 -4.23
CA GLY A 103 -14.28 -12.51 -3.99
C GLY A 103 -13.23 -11.41 -3.83
N ASP A 104 -13.58 -10.15 -4.08
CA ASP A 104 -12.75 -9.00 -3.70
C ASP A 104 -12.68 -8.91 -2.17
N PRO A 105 -11.47 -8.82 -1.57
CA PRO A 105 -11.33 -8.76 -0.12
C PRO A 105 -11.93 -7.49 0.49
N HIS A 106 -11.92 -6.38 -0.22
CA HIS A 106 -12.25 -5.04 0.30
C HIS A 106 -13.08 -4.19 -0.66
N SER A 107 -14.01 -4.81 -1.41
CA SER A 107 -14.87 -4.06 -2.30
C SER A 107 -15.76 -3.06 -1.56
N PRO A 108 -15.81 -1.78 -1.98
CA PRO A 108 -16.76 -0.80 -1.44
C PRO A 108 -18.22 -1.08 -1.81
N ARG A 109 -18.50 -1.98 -2.77
CA ARG A 109 -19.86 -2.50 -3.03
C ARG A 109 -20.39 -3.28 -1.83
N ASP A 110 -19.50 -3.78 -0.98
CA ASP A 110 -19.82 -4.39 0.31
C ASP A 110 -20.00 -3.37 1.44
N GLY A 111 -19.80 -2.09 1.16
CA GLY A 111 -19.90 -0.96 2.06
C GLY A 111 -18.59 -0.19 2.21
N ALA A 112 -18.65 1.14 2.28
CA ALA A 112 -17.47 1.99 2.43
C ALA A 112 -16.66 1.68 3.69
N TRP A 113 -17.34 1.42 4.83
CA TRP A 113 -16.69 1.01 6.07
C TRP A 113 -15.98 -0.35 5.91
N TRP A 114 -16.61 -1.29 5.20
CA TRP A 114 -15.99 -2.59 4.90
C TRP A 114 -14.69 -2.39 4.14
N ALA A 115 -14.72 -1.67 3.02
CA ALA A 115 -13.54 -1.45 2.18
C ALA A 115 -12.42 -0.71 2.90
N HIS A 116 -12.75 0.23 3.79
CA HIS A 116 -11.78 1.02 4.52
C HIS A 116 -11.14 0.24 5.67
N LEU A 117 -11.94 -0.31 6.58
CA LEU A 117 -11.46 -0.89 7.84
C LEU A 117 -12.08 -2.26 8.14
N GLY A 118 -13.34 -2.48 7.78
CA GLY A 118 -14.12 -3.63 8.22
C GLY A 118 -13.47 -4.96 7.85
N TRP A 119 -12.91 -5.07 6.64
CA TRP A 119 -12.23 -6.26 6.16
C TRP A 119 -11.00 -6.65 6.99
N MET A 120 -10.37 -5.69 7.69
CA MET A 120 -9.22 -5.94 8.56
C MET A 120 -9.61 -6.37 9.97
N VAL A 121 -10.73 -5.89 10.48
CA VAL A 121 -11.17 -6.13 11.86
C VAL A 121 -12.16 -7.27 11.99
N LEU A 122 -12.81 -7.67 10.89
CA LEU A 122 -13.73 -8.80 10.84
C LEU A 122 -13.10 -10.01 10.15
N GLY A 123 -13.19 -11.17 10.78
CA GLY A 123 -12.71 -12.45 10.28
C GLY A 123 -11.21 -12.68 10.42
N ASP A 124 -10.76 -13.72 9.75
CA ASP A 124 -9.36 -14.12 9.73
C ASP A 124 -8.61 -13.44 8.56
N SER A 125 -8.99 -12.23 8.19
CA SER A 125 -8.40 -11.49 7.06
C SER A 125 -6.89 -11.32 7.17
N GLN A 126 -6.36 -11.41 8.39
CA GLN A 126 -4.93 -11.43 8.67
C GLN A 126 -4.39 -12.82 8.98
N ASN A 127 -5.15 -13.88 8.72
CA ASN A 127 -4.51 -15.18 8.62
C ASN A 127 -3.49 -15.10 7.49
N SER A 128 -2.32 -14.60 7.87
CA SER A 128 -1.10 -14.56 7.09
C SER A 128 -0.59 -15.98 6.81
N GLU A 129 -1.52 -16.91 6.64
CA GLU A 129 -1.19 -18.26 6.27
C GLU A 129 -0.59 -18.21 4.87
N VAL A 130 0.72 -18.28 4.86
CA VAL A 130 1.53 -18.44 3.65
C VAL A 130 0.88 -19.45 2.70
N GLU A 131 0.26 -20.50 3.24
CA GLU A 131 -0.41 -21.54 2.49
C GLU A 131 -1.66 -21.04 1.75
N TYR A 132 -2.48 -20.19 2.36
CA TYR A 132 -3.66 -19.62 1.70
C TYR A 132 -3.27 -18.80 0.46
N PHE A 133 -2.20 -17.99 0.56
CA PHE A 133 -1.74 -17.15 -0.53
C PHE A 133 -0.81 -17.85 -1.53
N ARG A 134 -0.35 -19.08 -1.25
CA ARG A 134 0.61 -19.82 -2.08
C ARG A 134 0.26 -19.80 -3.57
N ARG A 135 -1.01 -19.98 -3.91
CA ARG A 135 -1.49 -19.99 -5.30
C ARG A 135 -1.43 -18.62 -5.99
N PHE A 136 -1.50 -17.52 -5.22
CA PHE A 136 -1.51 -16.16 -5.75
C PHE A 136 -0.10 -15.54 -5.81
N VAL A 137 0.80 -16.00 -4.95
CA VAL A 137 2.17 -15.47 -4.84
C VAL A 137 3.22 -16.59 -4.84
N PRO A 138 3.20 -17.52 -5.84
CA PRO A 138 4.14 -18.66 -5.90
C PRO A 138 5.59 -18.21 -6.01
N ASP A 139 5.83 -17.02 -6.51
CA ASP A 139 7.12 -16.35 -6.61
C ASP A 139 7.68 -15.92 -5.25
N LEU A 140 6.83 -15.42 -4.35
CA LEU A 140 7.27 -14.95 -3.02
C LEU A 140 7.42 -16.11 -2.04
N VAL A 141 6.51 -17.09 -2.06
CA VAL A 141 6.55 -18.22 -1.12
C VAL A 141 7.73 -19.18 -1.34
N ARG A 142 8.37 -19.12 -2.52
CA ARG A 142 9.60 -19.88 -2.80
C ARG A 142 10.85 -19.22 -2.22
N ASN A 143 10.76 -17.97 -1.81
CA ASN A 143 11.90 -17.22 -1.28
C ASN A 143 11.85 -17.18 0.25
N PRO A 144 12.83 -17.80 0.97
CA PRO A 144 12.84 -17.84 2.43
C PRO A 144 12.79 -16.47 3.10
N PHE A 145 13.35 -15.43 2.47
CA PHE A 145 13.32 -14.07 2.99
C PHE A 145 11.88 -13.54 3.08
N TYR A 146 11.06 -13.71 2.04
CA TYR A 146 9.68 -13.25 2.07
C TYR A 146 8.80 -14.05 3.04
N VAL A 147 9.06 -15.35 3.17
CA VAL A 147 8.40 -16.20 4.18
C VAL A 147 8.74 -15.70 5.58
N TRP A 148 10.03 -15.44 5.84
CA TRP A 148 10.51 -14.90 7.11
C TRP A 148 9.91 -13.52 7.39
N LEU A 149 10.00 -12.57 6.44
CA LEU A 149 9.48 -11.21 6.60
C LEU A 149 7.96 -11.21 6.76
N SER A 150 7.24 -12.13 6.13
CA SER A 150 5.78 -12.25 6.31
C SER A 150 5.43 -12.74 7.70
N LYS A 151 6.17 -13.70 8.24
CA LYS A 151 5.97 -14.21 9.60
C LYS A 151 6.29 -13.16 10.67
N TYR A 152 7.31 -12.35 10.45
CA TYR A 152 7.85 -11.39 11.41
C TYR A 152 7.69 -9.93 10.95
N HIS A 153 6.65 -9.64 10.18
CA HIS A 153 6.39 -8.31 9.57
C HIS A 153 6.28 -7.17 10.58
N TYR A 154 5.94 -7.47 11.82
CA TYR A 154 5.84 -6.49 12.93
C TYR A 154 7.21 -6.13 13.52
N VAL A 155 8.27 -6.94 13.29
CA VAL A 155 9.59 -6.71 13.89
C VAL A 155 10.23 -5.39 13.44
N PRO A 156 10.22 -5.00 12.15
CA PRO A 156 10.76 -3.70 11.74
C PRO A 156 10.11 -2.51 12.48
N VAL A 157 8.80 -2.55 12.70
CA VAL A 157 8.09 -1.51 13.47
C VAL A 157 8.52 -1.54 14.93
N LEU A 158 8.60 -2.70 15.55
CA LEU A 158 9.05 -2.81 16.94
C LEU A 158 10.48 -2.28 17.14
N VAL A 159 11.41 -2.67 16.27
CA VAL A 159 12.79 -2.17 16.31
C VAL A 159 12.82 -0.66 16.13
N SER A 160 12.13 -0.13 15.11
CA SER A 160 12.07 1.33 14.91
C SER A 160 11.45 2.05 16.10
N SER A 161 10.42 1.49 16.74
CA SER A 161 9.75 2.06 17.91
C SER A 161 10.67 2.14 19.12
N VAL A 162 11.44 1.06 19.38
CA VAL A 162 12.45 1.06 20.44
C VAL A 162 13.54 2.11 20.18
N LEU A 163 14.05 2.21 18.96
CA LEU A 163 15.05 3.21 18.60
C LEU A 163 14.50 4.64 18.72
N LEU A 164 13.27 4.89 18.25
CA LEU A 164 12.61 6.19 18.39
C LEU A 164 12.46 6.59 19.85
N TYR A 165 12.02 5.67 20.71
CA TYR A 165 11.90 5.95 22.13
C TYR A 165 13.27 6.15 22.81
N ALA A 166 14.26 5.34 22.47
CA ALA A 166 15.59 5.41 23.08
C ALA A 166 16.34 6.72 22.74
N PHE A 167 16.21 7.21 21.49
CA PHE A 167 16.94 8.39 21.02
C PHE A 167 16.12 9.69 21.03
N GLY A 168 14.81 9.62 20.99
CA GLY A 168 13.93 10.80 20.92
C GLY A 168 12.81 10.82 21.96
N GLY A 169 12.81 9.84 22.89
CA GLY A 169 11.84 9.77 23.97
C GLY A 169 10.39 9.56 23.51
N LEU A 170 9.46 9.89 24.40
CA LEU A 170 8.04 9.74 24.17
C LEU A 170 7.53 10.50 22.93
N PRO A 171 7.95 11.76 22.66
CA PRO A 171 7.53 12.47 21.44
C PRO A 171 7.86 11.69 20.16
N ALA A 172 9.11 11.23 20.01
CA ALA A 172 9.52 10.49 18.82
C ALA A 172 8.77 9.15 18.66
N PHE A 173 8.48 8.47 19.75
CA PHE A 173 7.66 7.26 19.75
C PHE A 173 6.22 7.57 19.30
N LEU A 174 5.57 8.56 19.88
CA LEU A 174 4.18 8.88 19.57
C LEU A 174 4.02 9.35 18.11
N TRP A 175 4.88 10.25 17.65
CA TRP A 175 4.85 10.75 16.27
C TRP A 175 5.35 9.69 15.28
N GLY A 176 6.55 9.14 15.49
CA GLY A 176 7.22 8.26 14.52
C GLY A 176 6.67 6.84 14.49
N THR A 177 6.01 6.38 15.55
CA THR A 177 5.33 5.06 15.56
C THR A 177 3.82 5.23 15.44
N CYS A 178 3.16 5.79 16.47
CA CYS A 178 1.70 5.74 16.55
C CYS A 178 1.05 6.59 15.45
N PHE A 179 1.38 7.88 15.39
CA PHE A 179 0.80 8.81 14.41
C PHE A 179 1.15 8.38 12.98
N ARG A 180 2.41 8.07 12.71
CA ARG A 180 2.87 7.65 11.38
C ARG A 180 2.16 6.41 10.89
N VAL A 181 2.07 5.36 11.72
CA VAL A 181 1.42 4.09 11.33
C VAL A 181 -0.06 4.32 11.08
N VAL A 182 -0.77 5.03 11.98
CA VAL A 182 -2.19 5.34 11.81
C VAL A 182 -2.43 6.14 10.51
N LEU A 183 -1.64 7.19 10.27
CA LEU A 183 -1.74 7.97 9.03
C LEU A 183 -1.51 7.08 7.79
N GLY A 184 -0.50 6.20 7.82
CA GLY A 184 -0.20 5.28 6.74
C GLY A 184 -1.33 4.29 6.46
N LEU A 185 -1.85 3.64 7.50
CA LEU A 185 -2.97 2.71 7.40
C LEU A 185 -4.19 3.39 6.77
N HIS A 186 -4.61 4.56 7.27
CA HIS A 186 -5.76 5.28 6.70
C HIS A 186 -5.51 5.75 5.27
N SER A 187 -4.28 6.15 4.93
CA SER A 187 -3.93 6.55 3.56
C SER A 187 -4.06 5.37 2.59
N THR A 188 -3.54 4.20 2.94
CA THR A 188 -3.63 3.00 2.11
C THR A 188 -5.06 2.45 2.07
N TRP A 189 -5.79 2.45 3.20
CA TRP A 189 -7.21 2.06 3.21
C TRP A 189 -8.09 3.02 2.41
N ALA A 190 -7.71 4.30 2.29
CA ALA A 190 -8.38 5.25 1.41
C ALA A 190 -8.18 4.90 -0.07
N VAL A 191 -7.06 4.26 -0.44
CA VAL A 191 -6.92 3.69 -1.79
C VAL A 191 -7.97 2.60 -2.04
N ASN A 192 -8.24 1.72 -1.07
CA ASN A 192 -9.24 0.66 -1.24
C ASN A 192 -10.70 1.19 -1.22
N SER A 193 -10.98 2.26 -0.48
CA SER A 193 -12.33 2.80 -0.28
C SER A 193 -12.59 4.04 -1.12
N ALA A 194 -11.90 5.14 -0.83
CA ALA A 194 -12.18 6.44 -1.43
C ALA A 194 -11.95 6.46 -2.94
N THR A 195 -10.92 5.76 -3.45
CA THR A 195 -10.64 5.71 -4.89
C THR A 195 -11.55 4.75 -5.68
N HIS A 196 -12.46 4.05 -5.03
CA HIS A 196 -13.54 3.32 -5.69
C HIS A 196 -14.93 3.97 -5.49
N ILE A 197 -15.00 5.05 -4.67
CA ILE A 197 -16.26 5.76 -4.39
C ILE A 197 -16.21 7.17 -5.00
N TRP A 198 -15.09 7.90 -4.83
CA TRP A 198 -14.97 9.32 -5.20
C TRP A 198 -13.78 9.56 -6.12
N GLY A 199 -13.98 10.43 -7.10
CA GLY A 199 -12.95 10.87 -8.02
C GLY A 199 -13.38 10.80 -9.48
N ALA A 200 -12.44 11.11 -10.38
CA ALA A 200 -12.66 11.08 -11.82
C ALA A 200 -12.33 9.69 -12.40
N ARG A 201 -13.05 9.30 -13.45
CA ARG A 201 -12.71 8.14 -14.28
C ARG A 201 -12.14 8.64 -15.60
N ARG A 202 -10.91 8.23 -15.90
CA ARG A 202 -10.26 8.50 -17.18
C ARG A 202 -10.50 7.36 -18.18
N PHE A 203 -10.53 6.14 -17.66
CA PHE A 203 -10.67 4.92 -18.44
C PHE A 203 -11.95 4.18 -18.05
N GLU A 204 -12.59 3.57 -19.02
CA GLU A 204 -13.62 2.58 -18.82
C GLU A 204 -12.98 1.29 -18.28
N THR A 205 -13.19 1.02 -16.99
CA THR A 205 -12.75 -0.22 -16.32
C THR A 205 -13.96 -1.03 -15.88
N THR A 206 -13.79 -2.34 -15.66
CA THR A 206 -14.88 -3.24 -15.22
C THR A 206 -15.20 -3.12 -13.73
N ASP A 207 -14.47 -2.28 -13.02
CA ASP A 207 -14.59 -1.95 -11.60
C ASP A 207 -14.98 -0.47 -11.40
N ASP A 208 -15.09 -0.03 -10.15
CA ASP A 208 -15.50 1.33 -9.80
C ASP A 208 -14.29 2.27 -9.54
N SER A 209 -13.08 1.86 -9.91
CA SER A 209 -11.85 2.63 -9.66
C SER A 209 -11.89 4.04 -10.23
N ARG A 210 -11.34 4.99 -9.49
CA ARG A 210 -11.34 6.43 -9.78
C ARG A 210 -9.99 7.05 -9.46
N ASN A 211 -9.61 8.08 -10.18
CA ASN A 211 -8.48 8.94 -9.87
C ASN A 211 -8.89 9.95 -8.79
N ASN A 212 -8.20 9.93 -7.66
CA ASN A 212 -8.46 10.79 -6.53
C ASN A 212 -7.19 11.52 -6.10
N TRP A 213 -7.12 12.83 -6.32
CA TRP A 213 -5.92 13.65 -6.12
C TRP A 213 -5.46 13.75 -4.65
N TRP A 214 -6.41 13.82 -3.71
CA TRP A 214 -6.01 13.93 -2.30
C TRP A 214 -5.50 12.58 -1.76
N VAL A 215 -6.04 11.45 -2.22
CA VAL A 215 -5.46 10.13 -1.92
C VAL A 215 -4.08 10.02 -2.55
N ALA A 216 -3.90 10.48 -3.80
CA ALA A 216 -2.59 10.46 -4.46
C ALA A 216 -1.54 11.30 -3.71
N LEU A 217 -1.94 12.41 -3.10
CA LEU A 217 -1.05 13.24 -2.29
C LEU A 217 -0.51 12.47 -1.08
N PHE A 218 -1.38 11.81 -0.31
CA PHE A 218 -0.98 11.08 0.89
C PHE A 218 -0.31 9.73 0.59
N THR A 219 -0.56 9.14 -0.58
CA THR A 219 0.01 7.85 -1.00
C THR A 219 1.10 7.97 -2.06
N PHE A 220 1.57 9.21 -2.31
CA PHE A 220 2.66 9.47 -3.25
C PHE A 220 2.41 9.00 -4.69
N GLY A 221 1.11 8.97 -5.11
CA GLY A 221 0.70 8.65 -6.47
C GLY A 221 -0.26 7.46 -6.61
N GLU A 222 -0.50 6.67 -5.55
CA GLU A 222 -1.39 5.49 -5.65
C GLU A 222 -2.88 5.86 -5.80
N GLY A 223 -3.25 7.13 -5.51
CA GLY A 223 -4.60 7.65 -5.73
C GLY A 223 -4.95 7.87 -7.22
N TRP A 224 -4.01 7.75 -8.16
CA TRP A 224 -4.30 7.67 -9.60
C TRP A 224 -4.78 6.27 -9.98
N HIS A 225 -5.82 5.84 -9.30
CA HIS A 225 -6.21 4.44 -9.18
C HIS A 225 -6.96 3.89 -10.39
N ASN A 226 -7.77 4.73 -11.06
CA ASN A 226 -8.40 4.34 -12.32
C ASN A 226 -7.36 4.17 -13.45
N ASN A 227 -6.33 5.03 -13.50
CA ASN A 227 -5.22 4.85 -14.41
C ASN A 227 -4.49 3.53 -14.15
N HIS A 228 -4.29 3.20 -12.87
CA HIS A 228 -3.64 1.98 -12.43
C HIS A 228 -4.48 0.74 -12.79
N HIS A 229 -5.78 0.71 -12.49
CA HIS A 229 -6.66 -0.41 -12.81
C HIS A 229 -6.80 -0.64 -14.32
N ALA A 230 -6.81 0.43 -15.11
CA ALA A 230 -6.78 0.30 -16.57
C ALA A 230 -5.44 -0.25 -17.10
N LYS A 231 -4.32 0.01 -16.40
CA LYS A 231 -2.96 -0.31 -16.85
C LYS A 231 -2.10 -0.86 -15.69
N PRO A 232 -2.47 -2.01 -15.09
CA PRO A 232 -1.89 -2.46 -13.80
C PRO A 232 -0.40 -2.75 -13.86
N ASN A 233 0.14 -3.12 -15.03
CA ASN A 233 1.57 -3.41 -15.18
C ASN A 233 2.43 -2.15 -15.38
N SER A 234 1.84 -0.95 -15.49
CA SER A 234 2.60 0.29 -15.66
C SER A 234 3.31 0.69 -14.37
N ALA A 235 4.59 1.04 -14.48
CA ALA A 235 5.35 1.62 -13.36
C ALA A 235 4.95 3.07 -13.07
N ARG A 236 4.26 3.74 -14.00
CA ARG A 236 3.75 5.10 -13.88
C ARG A 236 2.23 5.08 -13.77
N HIS A 237 1.68 5.68 -12.71
CA HIS A 237 0.23 5.81 -12.50
C HIS A 237 -0.29 7.20 -12.85
N GLY A 238 0.46 8.27 -12.56
CA GLY A 238 0.11 9.63 -13.00
C GLY A 238 0.39 9.81 -14.50
N LEU A 239 -0.64 9.92 -15.33
CA LEU A 239 -0.51 9.95 -16.78
C LEU A 239 -0.58 11.40 -17.33
N ALA A 240 -1.40 12.28 -16.74
CA ALA A 240 -1.45 13.68 -17.09
C ALA A 240 -0.32 14.46 -16.39
N TRP A 241 -0.01 15.65 -16.92
CA TRP A 241 1.05 16.50 -16.36
C TRP A 241 0.79 16.98 -14.93
N TYR A 242 -0.50 17.10 -14.54
CA TYR A 242 -0.94 17.51 -13.19
C TYR A 242 -1.12 16.30 -12.24
N GLU A 243 -1.04 15.10 -12.75
CA GLU A 243 -1.14 13.88 -11.95
C GLU A 243 0.23 13.53 -11.34
N VAL A 244 0.59 14.25 -10.28
CA VAL A 244 1.87 14.07 -9.59
C VAL A 244 1.98 12.66 -9.03
N ASP A 245 3.00 11.92 -9.48
CA ASP A 245 3.30 10.55 -9.07
C ASP A 245 4.73 10.48 -8.52
N VAL A 246 4.86 10.72 -7.21
CA VAL A 246 6.16 10.78 -6.53
C VAL A 246 6.85 9.42 -6.56
N ASN A 247 6.09 8.33 -6.49
CA ASN A 247 6.62 6.96 -6.61
C ASN A 247 7.27 6.75 -7.99
N TRP A 248 6.66 7.25 -9.05
CA TRP A 248 7.24 7.22 -10.39
C TRP A 248 8.53 8.04 -10.47
N TYR A 249 8.55 9.23 -9.87
CA TYR A 249 9.78 10.04 -9.84
C TYR A 249 10.90 9.34 -9.07
N GLY A 250 10.58 8.63 -7.98
CA GLY A 250 11.53 7.79 -7.25
C GLY A 250 12.11 6.66 -8.14
N ILE A 251 11.26 5.97 -8.91
CA ILE A 251 11.70 4.94 -9.87
C ILE A 251 12.62 5.54 -10.93
N CYS A 252 12.29 6.73 -11.47
CA CYS A 252 13.13 7.43 -12.44
C CYS A 252 14.50 7.83 -11.86
N ALA A 253 14.53 8.32 -10.62
CA ALA A 253 15.77 8.66 -9.95
C ALA A 253 16.66 7.44 -9.74
N LEU A 254 16.10 6.32 -9.29
CA LEU A 254 16.83 5.06 -9.15
C LEU A 254 17.31 4.51 -10.49
N ARG A 255 16.54 4.69 -11.57
CA ARG A 255 16.97 4.34 -12.93
C ARG A 255 18.18 5.17 -13.36
N ALA A 256 18.17 6.48 -13.11
CA ALA A 256 19.31 7.36 -13.41
C ALA A 256 20.58 6.95 -12.67
N LEU A 257 20.46 6.32 -11.48
CA LEU A 257 21.56 5.73 -10.71
C LEU A 257 21.93 4.30 -11.16
N GLY A 258 21.31 3.77 -12.23
CA GLY A 258 21.58 2.40 -12.71
C GLY A 258 21.02 1.28 -11.84
N LEU A 259 20.16 1.59 -10.85
CA LEU A 259 19.60 0.66 -9.87
C LEU A 259 18.24 0.09 -10.28
N VAL A 260 17.63 0.60 -11.37
CA VAL A 260 16.34 0.12 -11.88
C VAL A 260 16.46 -0.16 -13.38
N TRP A 261 15.91 -1.30 -13.81
CA TRP A 261 15.83 -1.70 -15.23
C TRP A 261 14.51 -2.41 -15.52
N ASP A 262 14.27 -2.75 -16.78
CA ASP A 262 13.06 -3.46 -17.27
C ASP A 262 11.76 -2.76 -16.83
N ILE A 263 11.73 -1.42 -16.99
CA ILE A 263 10.58 -0.60 -16.61
C ILE A 263 9.47 -0.79 -17.64
N LYS A 264 8.31 -1.23 -17.17
CA LYS A 264 7.11 -1.36 -17.98
C LYS A 264 6.34 -0.04 -17.98
N LEU A 265 6.09 0.47 -19.16
CA LEU A 265 5.24 1.63 -19.39
C LEU A 265 4.21 1.22 -20.45
N ASN A 266 2.95 1.33 -20.14
CA ASN A 266 1.94 1.21 -21.17
C ASN A 266 2.03 2.45 -22.08
N LYS A 267 2.09 2.23 -23.39
CA LYS A 267 2.01 3.33 -24.37
C LYS A 267 0.69 4.05 -24.13
N LEU A 268 0.75 5.36 -23.97
CA LEU A 268 -0.43 6.22 -24.06
C LEU A 268 -0.89 6.11 -25.52
N VAL A 269 -2.02 5.46 -25.75
CA VAL A 269 -2.71 5.61 -27.02
C VAL A 269 -3.32 7.01 -26.97
N PRO A 270 -3.03 7.92 -27.92
CA PRO A 270 -3.68 9.21 -27.97
C PRO A 270 -5.20 9.02 -28.01
N ALA A 271 -5.96 9.86 -27.30
CA ALA A 271 -7.43 9.74 -27.23
C ALA A 271 -8.11 9.65 -28.60
N ALA A 272 -7.51 10.25 -29.64
CA ALA A 272 -7.96 10.16 -31.04
C ALA A 272 -7.77 8.77 -31.68
N GLU A 273 -6.97 7.88 -31.10
CA GLU A 273 -6.82 6.50 -31.56
C GLU A 273 -7.67 5.52 -30.76
N GLU A 274 -8.04 5.85 -29.51
CA GLU A 274 -8.96 5.03 -28.72
C GLU A 274 -10.37 5.01 -29.34
N GLU A 275 -10.85 6.11 -29.90
CA GLU A 275 -12.12 6.15 -30.64
C GLU A 275 -12.11 5.31 -31.94
N LYS A 276 -10.96 5.11 -32.57
CA LYS A 276 -10.83 4.27 -33.78
C LYS A 276 -10.72 2.78 -33.47
N ILE A 277 -10.35 2.39 -32.26
CA ILE A 277 -10.26 0.99 -31.83
C ILE A 277 -11.60 0.52 -31.25
N ALA A 278 -12.46 1.44 -30.80
CA ALA A 278 -13.78 1.16 -30.25
C ALA A 278 -14.91 1.20 -31.32
N ALA A 279 -14.63 1.60 -32.55
CA ALA A 279 -15.54 1.59 -33.70
C ALA A 279 -15.25 0.39 -34.64
#